data_09d07dca502cab0a4cd536bc012299a0
#
_entry.id   09d07dca502cab0a4cd536bc012299a0
#
_cell.length_a   1.000
_cell.length_b   1.000
_cell.length_c   1.000
_cell.angle_alpha   90.00
_cell.angle_beta   90.00
_cell.angle_gamma   90.00
#
_symmetry.space_group_name_H-M   'P 1'
#
loop_
_entity.id
_entity.type
_entity.pdbx_description
1 polymer ?
#
loop_
_entity_poly.entity_id
_entity_poly.type
_entity_poly.pdbx_seq_one_letter_code
_entity_poly.pdbx_strand_id
1 'polypeptide(L)'
;MTASATFPPQLTLPPAARAEGVVALPGSKSISNRTLLLAALARGTTTLTGLLESDDTRVMLDALHALGIAWRDRGQGTYEIPGAGGPFPVKRADLHLGLSGLSMRTLVAALAFSGGHYRADGVPRMRERPLADLVDALRPLGADIRYELADGYPPVAIGPGHPAPAPVRIRGDVSSQFLTGLLQALPLLGAEVTVTIDGELVSRPYVDITLNLMRRFGVDVARDGGDRFRVPAGQGYVSPGTLAVEGDASGASYFLAAGALGGGPVRVTGVGRDSIQGDVAFAAELARRGADVRFGPDWIEARAGSRLAGGTIDCVAIPDAAMTLAVVALFADAPTTLTGIGSWRVKETDRIAAMAAELRKVGATVDEGPDWLTVTPPARIVHATIATYDDHRMAMCFALVAFAGVAVTIDDPACVRKTFPGYFSALRSVAA
;
A
#
# COMPACT_ATOMS: atom_id res chain seq x y z
N MET A 1 -19.61 -12.46 8.70
CA MET A 1 -19.15 -13.05 7.42
C MET A 1 -19.85 -12.30 6.30
N THR A 2 -19.22 -11.29 5.75
CA THR A 2 -19.69 -10.67 4.50
C THR A 2 -19.53 -11.72 3.41
N ALA A 3 -20.62 -12.04 2.70
CA ALA A 3 -20.62 -12.96 1.57
C ALA A 3 -19.49 -12.54 0.62
N SER A 4 -18.53 -13.43 0.36
CA SER A 4 -17.50 -13.21 -0.64
C SER A 4 -18.20 -12.88 -1.95
N ALA A 5 -18.11 -11.63 -2.40
CA ALA A 5 -18.68 -11.20 -3.67
C ALA A 5 -18.07 -12.09 -4.76
N THR A 6 -18.91 -12.89 -5.40
CA THR A 6 -18.51 -13.69 -6.57
C THR A 6 -18.33 -12.73 -7.74
N PHE A 7 -17.11 -12.56 -8.20
CA PHE A 7 -16.82 -11.76 -9.40
C PHE A 7 -16.91 -12.66 -10.64
N PRO A 8 -17.48 -12.16 -11.75
CA PRO A 8 -17.35 -12.84 -13.04
C PRO A 8 -15.90 -12.81 -13.53
N PRO A 9 -15.48 -13.67 -14.45
CA PRO A 9 -14.13 -13.62 -15.02
C PRO A 9 -13.80 -12.26 -15.66
N GLN A 10 -14.79 -11.61 -16.24
CA GLN A 10 -14.70 -10.27 -16.82
C GLN A 10 -15.89 -9.41 -16.37
N LEU A 11 -15.63 -8.13 -16.15
CA LEU A 11 -16.65 -7.15 -15.79
C LEU A 11 -16.63 -6.00 -16.79
N THR A 12 -17.70 -5.83 -17.56
CA THR A 12 -17.86 -4.67 -18.41
C THR A 12 -18.57 -3.55 -17.66
N LEU A 13 -17.93 -2.40 -17.58
CA LEU A 13 -18.51 -1.17 -17.07
C LEU A 13 -19.11 -0.40 -18.26
N PRO A 14 -20.38 0.03 -18.18
CA PRO A 14 -20.99 0.84 -19.22
C PRO A 14 -20.35 2.22 -19.28
N PRO A 15 -20.53 2.98 -20.38
CA PRO A 15 -20.18 4.39 -20.42
C PRO A 15 -20.80 5.15 -19.26
N ALA A 16 -20.05 6.03 -18.62
CA ALA A 16 -20.52 6.93 -17.58
C ALA A 16 -20.39 8.38 -18.05
N ALA A 17 -21.44 9.17 -17.87
CA ALA A 17 -21.44 10.59 -18.23
C ALA A 17 -21.25 11.50 -17.03
N ARG A 18 -21.56 11.02 -15.83
CA ARG A 18 -21.52 11.80 -14.58
C ARG A 18 -20.96 11.00 -13.43
N ALA A 19 -20.38 11.72 -12.47
CA ALA A 19 -20.02 11.19 -11.18
C ALA A 19 -20.43 12.16 -10.08
N GLU A 20 -21.28 11.72 -9.14
CA GLU A 20 -21.73 12.54 -8.02
C GLU A 20 -22.07 11.66 -6.81
N GLY A 21 -21.71 12.11 -5.61
CA GLY A 21 -22.09 11.41 -4.38
C GLY A 21 -21.01 11.37 -3.32
N VAL A 22 -21.22 10.50 -2.34
CA VAL A 22 -20.34 10.31 -1.19
C VAL A 22 -19.92 8.84 -1.10
N VAL A 23 -18.62 8.61 -0.93
CA VAL A 23 -18.05 7.27 -0.76
C VAL A 23 -17.32 7.19 0.57
N ALA A 24 -17.76 6.29 1.45
CA ALA A 24 -16.99 5.91 2.62
C ALA A 24 -15.87 4.96 2.20
N LEU A 25 -14.63 5.37 2.44
CA LEU A 25 -13.46 4.57 2.09
C LEU A 25 -13.29 3.40 3.06
N PRO A 26 -12.85 2.22 2.57
CA PRO A 26 -12.36 1.18 3.46
C PRO A 26 -11.09 1.64 4.17
N GLY A 27 -10.74 0.99 5.27
CA GLY A 27 -9.51 1.29 6.00
C GLY A 27 -8.26 1.19 5.14
N SER A 28 -7.27 2.01 5.43
CA SER A 28 -5.98 1.98 4.74
C SER A 28 -5.27 0.65 4.93
N LYS A 29 -4.93 -0.04 3.82
CA LYS A 29 -4.12 -1.25 3.86
C LYS A 29 -2.77 -1.00 4.55
N SER A 30 -2.14 0.11 4.23
CA SER A 30 -0.82 0.48 4.76
C SER A 30 -0.83 0.71 6.27
N ILE A 31 -1.89 1.30 6.81
CA ILE A 31 -2.08 1.49 8.25
C ILE A 31 -2.48 0.17 8.88
N SER A 32 -3.47 -0.54 8.32
CA SER A 32 -3.98 -1.81 8.87
C SER A 32 -2.89 -2.84 9.12
N ASN A 33 -2.06 -3.16 8.12
CA ASN A 33 -1.03 -4.17 8.28
C ASN A 33 0.05 -3.75 9.29
N ARG A 34 0.40 -2.46 9.35
CA ARG A 34 1.36 -1.96 10.34
C ARG A 34 0.81 -2.02 11.75
N THR A 35 -0.42 -1.59 11.96
CA THR A 35 -1.06 -1.60 13.27
C THR A 35 -1.34 -3.00 13.77
N LEU A 36 -1.69 -3.95 12.91
CA LEU A 36 -1.83 -5.37 13.28
C LEU A 36 -0.53 -5.92 13.85
N LEU A 37 0.62 -5.69 13.20
CA LEU A 37 1.91 -6.13 13.71
C LEU A 37 2.26 -5.44 15.03
N LEU A 38 2.14 -4.10 15.10
CA LEU A 38 2.47 -3.35 16.32
C LEU A 38 1.58 -3.77 17.49
N ALA A 39 0.28 -3.96 17.28
CA ALA A 39 -0.66 -4.46 18.27
C ALA A 39 -0.29 -5.86 18.74
N ALA A 40 0.14 -6.74 17.82
CA ALA A 40 0.57 -8.10 18.15
C ALA A 40 1.85 -8.14 19.00
N LEU A 41 2.77 -7.21 18.81
CA LEU A 41 4.02 -7.09 19.57
C LEU A 41 3.86 -6.28 20.86
N ALA A 42 2.77 -5.53 21.04
CA ALA A 42 2.57 -4.63 22.16
C ALA A 42 2.22 -5.36 23.48
N ARG A 43 2.52 -4.73 24.60
CA ARG A 43 1.94 -5.10 25.90
C ARG A 43 0.50 -4.59 25.97
N GLY A 44 -0.42 -5.44 26.41
CA GLY A 44 -1.83 -5.13 26.55
C GLY A 44 -2.64 -5.46 25.29
N THR A 45 -3.93 -5.17 25.35
CA THR A 45 -4.87 -5.42 24.25
C THR A 45 -5.14 -4.12 23.49
N THR A 46 -5.04 -4.18 22.17
CA THR A 46 -5.36 -3.05 21.30
C THR A 46 -6.68 -3.31 20.58
N THR A 47 -7.61 -2.36 20.65
CA THR A 47 -8.82 -2.34 19.83
C THR A 47 -8.55 -1.51 18.58
N LEU A 48 -8.54 -2.16 17.41
CA LEU A 48 -8.44 -1.49 16.12
C LEU A 48 -9.84 -1.29 15.55
N THR A 49 -10.19 -0.06 15.16
CA THR A 49 -11.47 0.26 14.50
C THR A 49 -11.22 0.71 13.07
N GLY A 50 -12.15 0.42 12.16
CA GLY A 50 -11.99 0.74 10.73
C GLY A 50 -10.88 -0.08 10.04
N LEU A 51 -10.48 -1.23 10.62
CA LEU A 51 -9.49 -2.10 9.99
C LEU A 51 -9.99 -2.53 8.60
N LEU A 52 -9.11 -2.49 7.63
CA LEU A 52 -9.42 -2.99 6.29
C LEU A 52 -9.76 -4.49 6.34
N GLU A 53 -10.89 -4.86 5.75
CA GLU A 53 -11.27 -6.25 5.52
C GLU A 53 -10.95 -6.64 4.06
N SER A 54 -9.79 -7.25 3.83
CA SER A 54 -9.26 -7.59 2.50
C SER A 54 -8.35 -8.80 2.56
N ASP A 55 -7.93 -9.30 1.39
CA ASP A 55 -7.02 -10.43 1.31
C ASP A 55 -5.67 -10.13 2.01
N ASP A 56 -5.12 -8.92 1.84
CA ASP A 56 -3.83 -8.54 2.45
C ASP A 56 -3.89 -8.50 3.99
N THR A 57 -4.99 -8.03 4.58
CA THR A 57 -5.17 -7.99 6.03
C THR A 57 -5.54 -9.36 6.59
N ARG A 58 -6.29 -10.18 5.85
CA ARG A 58 -6.58 -11.55 6.22
C ARG A 58 -5.31 -12.38 6.34
N VAL A 59 -4.42 -12.28 5.36
CA VAL A 59 -3.10 -12.94 5.38
C VAL A 59 -2.29 -12.54 6.64
N MET A 60 -2.31 -11.28 7.03
CA MET A 60 -1.63 -10.82 8.25
C MET A 60 -2.30 -11.40 9.50
N LEU A 61 -3.63 -11.37 9.61
CA LEU A 61 -4.39 -11.91 10.73
C LEU A 61 -4.15 -13.41 10.89
N ASP A 62 -4.17 -14.17 9.80
CA ASP A 62 -3.92 -15.61 9.81
C ASP A 62 -2.48 -15.93 10.25
N ALA A 63 -1.50 -15.17 9.77
CA ALA A 63 -0.11 -15.29 10.19
C ALA A 63 0.06 -14.97 11.69
N LEU A 64 -0.57 -13.91 12.20
CA LEU A 64 -0.54 -13.56 13.61
C LEU A 64 -1.20 -14.66 14.46
N HIS A 65 -2.28 -15.26 14.00
CA HIS A 65 -2.92 -16.38 14.68
C HIS A 65 -1.98 -17.60 14.75
N ALA A 66 -1.33 -17.95 13.64
CA ALA A 66 -0.33 -19.03 13.60
C ALA A 66 0.88 -18.76 14.53
N LEU A 67 1.20 -17.49 14.77
CA LEU A 67 2.25 -17.04 15.69
C LEU A 67 1.79 -16.93 17.16
N GLY A 68 0.53 -17.31 17.46
CA GLY A 68 -0.02 -17.38 18.80
C GLY A 68 -0.72 -16.13 19.31
N ILE A 69 -1.10 -15.22 18.41
CA ILE A 69 -1.89 -14.02 18.74
C ILE A 69 -3.37 -14.32 18.56
N ALA A 70 -4.10 -14.41 19.65
CA ALA A 70 -5.53 -14.76 19.67
C ALA A 70 -6.42 -13.51 19.44
N TRP A 71 -6.41 -12.97 18.24
CA TRP A 71 -7.25 -11.83 17.89
C TRP A 71 -8.76 -12.19 17.82
N ARG A 72 -9.63 -11.20 18.01
CA ARG A 72 -11.08 -11.35 17.97
C ARG A 72 -11.71 -10.31 17.05
N ASP A 73 -12.52 -10.79 16.10
CA ASP A 73 -13.37 -9.95 15.25
C ASP A 73 -14.63 -9.55 16.07
N ARG A 74 -14.89 -8.23 16.17
CA ARG A 74 -16.05 -7.64 16.83
C ARG A 74 -17.09 -7.14 15.82
N GLY A 75 -16.82 -7.34 14.54
CA GLY A 75 -17.65 -6.85 13.43
C GLY A 75 -17.36 -5.41 13.04
N GLN A 76 -17.82 -5.03 11.85
CA GLN A 76 -17.70 -3.67 11.30
C GLN A 76 -16.25 -3.14 11.27
N GLY A 77 -15.30 -4.00 10.91
CA GLY A 77 -13.88 -3.63 10.88
C GLY A 77 -13.25 -3.37 12.26
N THR A 78 -13.89 -3.85 13.33
CA THR A 78 -13.36 -3.72 14.71
C THR A 78 -12.73 -5.02 15.16
N TYR A 79 -11.47 -4.97 15.55
CA TYR A 79 -10.68 -6.12 15.98
C TYR A 79 -9.99 -5.86 17.32
N GLU A 80 -10.05 -6.84 18.21
CA GLU A 80 -9.27 -6.84 19.46
C GLU A 80 -8.05 -7.73 19.29
N ILE A 81 -6.87 -7.17 19.55
CA ILE A 81 -5.58 -7.83 19.40
C ILE A 81 -4.89 -7.85 20.77
N PRO A 82 -4.94 -8.96 21.51
CA PRO A 82 -4.12 -9.14 22.72
C PRO A 82 -2.67 -9.36 22.29
N GLY A 83 -1.80 -8.38 22.56
CA GLY A 83 -0.41 -8.43 22.14
C GLY A 83 0.45 -9.31 23.04
N ALA A 84 1.56 -9.83 22.51
CA ALA A 84 2.51 -10.69 23.19
C ALA A 84 3.40 -9.94 24.21
N GLY A 85 3.51 -8.61 24.07
CA GLY A 85 4.42 -7.80 24.88
C GLY A 85 5.90 -7.97 24.54
N GLY A 86 6.20 -8.39 23.32
CA GLY A 86 7.54 -8.67 22.81
C GLY A 86 7.52 -9.69 21.67
N PRO A 87 8.54 -10.58 21.59
CA PRO A 87 8.62 -11.61 20.56
C PRO A 87 7.43 -12.56 20.56
N PHE A 88 7.07 -13.09 19.40
CA PHE A 88 5.93 -14.00 19.24
C PHE A 88 6.05 -15.25 20.13
N PRO A 89 4.94 -15.72 20.75
CA PRO A 89 4.94 -16.85 21.66
C PRO A 89 5.20 -18.21 20.97
N VAL A 90 4.63 -18.44 19.79
CA VAL A 90 4.86 -19.65 18.99
C VAL A 90 6.24 -19.59 18.35
N LYS A 91 7.05 -20.64 18.55
CA LYS A 91 8.45 -20.71 18.10
C LYS A 91 8.68 -21.60 16.88
N ARG A 92 7.62 -22.10 16.27
CA ARG A 92 7.69 -22.83 15.00
C ARG A 92 6.42 -22.60 14.18
N ALA A 93 6.57 -22.03 13.00
CA ALA A 93 5.45 -21.80 12.09
C ALA A 93 5.91 -21.80 10.62
N ASP A 94 5.03 -22.24 9.72
CA ASP A 94 5.14 -22.09 8.27
C ASP A 94 4.06 -21.11 7.82
N LEU A 95 4.48 -19.97 7.23
CA LEU A 95 3.61 -18.86 6.92
C LEU A 95 3.50 -18.69 5.41
N HIS A 96 2.28 -18.82 4.88
CA HIS A 96 1.99 -18.48 3.49
C HIS A 96 1.39 -17.07 3.41
N LEU A 97 2.18 -16.12 2.92
CA LEU A 97 1.84 -14.69 2.96
C LEU A 97 1.25 -14.15 1.65
N GLY A 98 0.83 -15.04 0.76
CA GLY A 98 0.17 -14.70 -0.50
C GLY A 98 0.98 -13.70 -1.34
N LEU A 99 0.33 -12.64 -1.81
CA LEU A 99 0.97 -11.51 -2.51
C LEU A 99 1.13 -10.27 -1.60
N SER A 100 1.01 -10.43 -0.26
CA SER A 100 1.12 -9.32 0.68
C SER A 100 2.58 -8.94 0.94
N GLY A 101 3.11 -8.01 0.15
CA GLY A 101 4.51 -7.58 0.22
C GLY A 101 4.87 -6.93 1.56
N LEU A 102 3.95 -6.17 2.18
CA LEU A 102 4.20 -5.55 3.47
C LEU A 102 4.24 -6.60 4.58
N SER A 103 3.28 -7.53 4.62
CA SER A 103 3.27 -8.63 5.59
C SER A 103 4.54 -9.47 5.50
N MET A 104 5.00 -9.80 4.29
CA MET A 104 6.27 -10.54 4.08
C MET A 104 7.45 -9.83 4.75
N ARG A 105 7.65 -8.54 4.45
CA ARG A 105 8.82 -7.79 4.93
C ARG A 105 8.77 -7.55 6.44
N THR A 106 7.62 -7.16 6.96
CA THR A 106 7.47 -6.85 8.38
C THR A 106 7.50 -8.08 9.27
N LEU A 107 6.88 -9.20 8.84
CA LEU A 107 6.94 -10.45 9.58
C LEU A 107 8.32 -11.08 9.54
N VAL A 108 8.98 -11.15 8.37
CA VAL A 108 10.37 -11.67 8.29
C VAL A 108 11.28 -10.93 9.26
N ALA A 109 11.19 -9.59 9.31
CA ALA A 109 12.00 -8.80 10.24
C ALA A 109 11.66 -9.09 11.72
N ALA A 110 10.38 -9.14 12.10
CA ALA A 110 9.96 -9.43 13.47
C ALA A 110 10.31 -10.87 13.90
N LEU A 111 10.18 -11.84 12.99
CA LEU A 111 10.52 -13.25 13.24
C LEU A 111 12.01 -13.47 13.42
N ALA A 112 12.86 -12.68 12.77
CA ALA A 112 14.32 -12.72 12.93
C ALA A 112 14.77 -12.50 14.39
N PHE A 113 13.96 -11.78 15.17
CA PHE A 113 14.21 -11.49 16.60
C PHE A 113 13.24 -12.20 17.54
N SER A 114 12.48 -13.17 17.04
CA SER A 114 11.52 -13.92 17.87
C SER A 114 12.05 -15.22 18.44
N GLY A 115 13.29 -15.61 18.15
CA GLY A 115 13.98 -16.76 18.74
C GLY A 115 13.29 -18.11 18.44
N GLY A 116 12.86 -18.33 17.22
CA GLY A 116 12.18 -19.54 16.79
C GLY A 116 12.67 -20.04 15.42
N HIS A 117 11.96 -21.05 14.89
CA HIS A 117 12.19 -21.59 13.55
C HIS A 117 10.94 -21.34 12.71
N TYR A 118 11.08 -20.51 11.68
CA TYR A 118 9.97 -20.09 10.86
C TYR A 118 10.30 -20.25 9.38
N ARG A 119 9.25 -20.44 8.58
CA ARG A 119 9.33 -20.37 7.14
C ARG A 119 8.34 -19.30 6.64
N ALA A 120 8.78 -18.46 5.73
CA ALA A 120 7.91 -17.46 5.10
C ALA A 120 7.94 -17.62 3.57
N ASP A 121 6.77 -17.82 2.97
CA ASP A 121 6.59 -18.03 1.55
C ASP A 121 5.34 -17.28 1.04
N GLY A 122 5.11 -17.29 -0.27
CA GLY A 122 3.94 -16.71 -0.89
C GLY A 122 3.66 -17.33 -2.27
N VAL A 123 2.77 -16.69 -3.01
CA VAL A 123 2.44 -17.08 -4.39
C VAL A 123 3.65 -16.90 -5.33
N PRO A 124 3.66 -17.49 -6.54
CA PRO A 124 4.80 -17.40 -7.46
C PRO A 124 5.33 -15.97 -7.65
N ARG A 125 4.47 -14.98 -7.85
CA ARG A 125 4.88 -13.58 -7.99
C ARG A 125 5.59 -13.03 -6.74
N MET A 126 5.24 -13.48 -5.52
CA MET A 126 5.95 -13.07 -4.30
C MET A 126 7.41 -13.54 -4.31
N ARG A 127 7.69 -14.71 -4.92
CA ARG A 127 9.05 -15.25 -5.06
C ARG A 127 9.90 -14.51 -6.10
N GLU A 128 9.32 -13.55 -6.82
CA GLU A 128 10.01 -12.64 -7.75
C GLU A 128 10.20 -11.24 -7.15
N ARG A 129 9.61 -10.97 -5.98
CA ARG A 129 9.72 -9.68 -5.31
C ARG A 129 10.89 -9.67 -4.34
N PRO A 130 11.82 -8.68 -4.44
CA PRO A 130 13.08 -8.69 -3.70
C PRO A 130 12.87 -8.65 -2.18
N LEU A 131 13.79 -9.31 -1.46
CA LEU A 131 13.88 -9.35 -0.01
C LEU A 131 15.33 -9.12 0.48
N ALA A 132 16.32 -9.16 -0.43
CA ALA A 132 17.75 -9.14 -0.12
C ALA A 132 18.13 -7.96 0.78
N ASP A 133 17.78 -6.74 0.40
CA ASP A 133 18.19 -5.53 1.13
C ASP A 133 17.72 -5.56 2.60
N LEU A 134 16.56 -6.15 2.88
CA LEU A 134 16.10 -6.34 4.25
C LEU A 134 16.90 -7.42 4.97
N VAL A 135 17.13 -8.57 4.34
CA VAL A 135 17.88 -9.70 4.94
C VAL A 135 19.32 -9.29 5.24
N ASP A 136 19.94 -8.55 4.32
CA ASP A 136 21.31 -8.06 4.47
C ASP A 136 21.42 -7.01 5.60
N ALA A 137 20.37 -6.22 5.85
CA ALA A 137 20.31 -5.33 7.00
C ALA A 137 20.05 -6.07 8.34
N LEU A 138 19.38 -7.23 8.31
CA LEU A 138 19.08 -8.02 9.50
C LEU A 138 20.26 -8.92 9.94
N ARG A 139 21.06 -9.43 9.01
CA ARG A 139 22.19 -10.34 9.30
C ARG A 139 23.24 -9.74 10.24
N PRO A 140 23.69 -8.47 10.09
CA PRO A 140 24.61 -7.85 11.06
C PRO A 140 24.02 -7.76 12.48
N LEU A 141 22.70 -7.77 12.61
CA LEU A 141 21.98 -7.80 13.89
C LEU A 141 21.82 -9.21 14.45
N GLY A 142 22.47 -10.22 13.86
CA GLY A 142 22.48 -11.61 14.32
C GLY A 142 21.32 -12.47 13.83
N ALA A 143 20.57 -12.03 12.82
CA ALA A 143 19.50 -12.84 12.23
C ALA A 143 20.05 -14.06 11.45
N ASP A 144 19.47 -15.25 11.68
CA ASP A 144 19.72 -16.45 10.88
C ASP A 144 18.61 -16.58 9.83
N ILE A 145 18.86 -16.08 8.61
CA ILE A 145 17.91 -16.13 7.50
C ILE A 145 18.58 -16.77 6.29
N ARG A 146 17.93 -17.79 5.73
CA ARG A 146 18.40 -18.55 4.56
C ARG A 146 17.36 -18.54 3.48
N TYR A 147 17.78 -18.31 2.25
CA TYR A 147 16.93 -18.47 1.07
C TYR A 147 16.80 -19.95 0.72
N GLU A 148 15.59 -20.41 0.39
CA GLU A 148 15.34 -21.82 0.07
C GLU A 148 15.41 -22.10 -1.43
N LEU A 149 15.19 -21.08 -2.27
CA LEU A 149 15.20 -21.21 -3.74
C LEU A 149 16.22 -20.23 -4.36
N ALA A 150 15.77 -19.03 -4.74
CA ALA A 150 16.64 -18.01 -5.33
C ALA A 150 17.16 -17.06 -4.27
N ASP A 151 18.47 -16.79 -4.29
CA ASP A 151 19.09 -15.80 -3.38
C ASP A 151 18.47 -14.42 -3.57
N GLY A 152 18.12 -13.78 -2.46
CA GLY A 152 17.49 -12.47 -2.45
C GLY A 152 15.97 -12.48 -2.50
N TYR A 153 15.34 -13.65 -2.59
CA TYR A 153 13.89 -13.79 -2.78
C TYR A 153 13.28 -14.82 -1.82
N PRO A 154 11.97 -14.70 -1.49
CA PRO A 154 11.26 -15.78 -0.82
C PRO A 154 11.23 -17.07 -1.68
N PRO A 155 11.06 -18.26 -1.07
CA PRO A 155 10.84 -18.52 0.35
C PRO A 155 12.11 -18.38 1.17
N VAL A 156 11.92 -18.06 2.47
CA VAL A 156 13.02 -17.98 3.42
C VAL A 156 12.76 -18.84 4.65
N ALA A 157 13.81 -19.51 5.13
CA ALA A 157 13.84 -20.14 6.44
C ALA A 157 14.52 -19.19 7.44
N ILE A 158 13.93 -19.03 8.62
CA ILE A 158 14.40 -18.14 9.67
C ILE A 158 14.68 -18.99 10.90
N GLY A 159 15.92 -18.97 11.39
CA GLY A 159 16.36 -19.62 12.61
C GLY A 159 16.33 -18.68 13.83
N PRO A 160 16.64 -19.20 15.04
CA PRO A 160 16.61 -18.41 16.27
C PRO A 160 17.67 -17.29 16.29
N GLY A 161 18.74 -17.40 15.51
CA GLY A 161 19.80 -16.41 15.43
C GLY A 161 20.52 -16.15 16.76
N HIS A 162 21.31 -15.09 16.78
CA HIS A 162 21.95 -14.54 17.99
C HIS A 162 21.79 -13.01 17.97
N PRO A 163 20.60 -12.48 18.24
CA PRO A 163 20.33 -11.05 18.13
C PRO A 163 21.28 -10.20 18.97
N ALA A 164 21.94 -9.24 18.33
CA ALA A 164 22.84 -8.29 18.96
C ALA A 164 22.76 -6.92 18.28
N PRO A 165 22.89 -5.81 19.04
CA PRO A 165 22.84 -4.48 18.44
C PRO A 165 24.09 -4.21 17.60
N ALA A 166 23.88 -3.67 16.40
CA ALA A 166 24.93 -3.16 15.53
C ALA A 166 24.39 -2.00 14.70
N PRO A 167 25.24 -1.06 14.25
CA PRO A 167 24.84 -0.11 13.22
C PRO A 167 24.54 -0.85 11.92
N VAL A 168 23.46 -0.49 11.24
CA VAL A 168 23.06 -1.12 9.98
C VAL A 168 22.91 -0.10 8.88
N ARG A 169 23.12 -0.54 7.66
CA ARG A 169 22.87 0.22 6.44
C ARG A 169 21.79 -0.51 5.63
N ILE A 170 20.93 0.25 4.96
CA ILE A 170 19.89 -0.32 4.12
C ILE A 170 19.66 0.57 2.90
N ARG A 171 19.47 -0.03 1.75
CA ARG A 171 19.17 0.70 0.52
C ARG A 171 17.79 1.36 0.59
N GLY A 172 17.73 2.64 0.21
CA GLY A 172 16.51 3.44 0.18
C GLY A 172 15.79 3.45 -1.16
N ASP A 173 16.49 3.12 -2.25
CA ASP A 173 16.06 3.34 -3.63
C ASP A 173 15.20 2.22 -4.24
N VAL A 174 15.01 1.10 -3.54
CA VAL A 174 14.23 -0.06 -4.04
C VAL A 174 12.83 -0.08 -3.46
N SER A 175 12.69 -0.07 -2.14
CA SER A 175 11.39 -0.15 -1.46
C SER A 175 11.43 0.35 -0.03
N SER A 176 10.54 1.27 0.32
CA SER A 176 10.33 1.71 1.71
C SER A 176 9.83 0.60 2.66
N GLN A 177 9.36 -0.54 2.12
CA GLN A 177 8.90 -1.67 2.94
C GLN A 177 10.05 -2.35 3.69
N PHE A 178 11.28 -2.32 3.16
CA PHE A 178 12.45 -2.87 3.83
C PHE A 178 12.76 -2.08 5.09
N LEU A 179 12.86 -0.77 4.98
CA LEU A 179 13.06 0.11 6.13
C LEU A 179 11.90 0.03 7.12
N THR A 180 10.66 -0.03 6.63
CA THR A 180 9.47 -0.23 7.48
C THR A 180 9.57 -1.51 8.31
N GLY A 181 9.90 -2.64 7.69
CA GLY A 181 10.04 -3.92 8.39
C GLY A 181 11.16 -3.89 9.42
N LEU A 182 12.32 -3.36 9.03
CA LEU A 182 13.47 -3.22 9.91
C LEU A 182 13.11 -2.37 11.14
N LEU A 183 12.61 -1.12 10.95
CA LEU A 183 12.28 -0.22 12.06
C LEU A 183 11.26 -0.81 13.03
N GLN A 184 10.21 -1.48 12.52
CA GLN A 184 9.21 -2.11 13.38
C GLN A 184 9.75 -3.29 14.19
N ALA A 185 10.79 -3.97 13.73
CA ALA A 185 11.39 -5.10 14.42
C ALA A 185 12.47 -4.72 15.46
N LEU A 186 13.20 -3.61 15.24
CA LEU A 186 14.32 -3.20 16.08
C LEU A 186 14.02 -3.05 17.57
N PRO A 187 12.84 -2.58 18.04
CA PRO A 187 12.51 -2.52 19.47
C PRO A 187 12.56 -3.90 20.18
N LEU A 188 12.42 -5.00 19.43
CA LEU A 188 12.53 -6.36 19.99
C LEU A 188 13.95 -6.70 20.47
N LEU A 189 14.98 -5.96 20.01
CA LEU A 189 16.35 -6.11 20.48
C LEU A 189 16.59 -5.52 21.89
N GLY A 190 15.72 -4.59 22.34
CA GLY A 190 15.87 -3.89 23.61
C GLY A 190 17.09 -2.95 23.71
N ALA A 191 17.86 -2.81 22.65
CA ALA A 191 19.10 -2.03 22.56
C ALA A 191 18.98 -0.90 21.52
N GLU A 192 19.82 0.13 21.64
CA GLU A 192 19.88 1.20 20.66
C GLU A 192 20.47 0.69 19.33
N VAL A 193 19.80 0.99 18.23
CA VAL A 193 20.28 0.72 16.87
C VAL A 193 20.16 1.95 16.00
N THR A 194 21.24 2.25 15.28
CA THR A 194 21.25 3.29 14.24
C THR A 194 21.15 2.64 12.86
N VAL A 195 20.16 3.08 12.08
CA VAL A 195 19.95 2.68 10.69
C VAL A 195 20.34 3.85 9.79
N THR A 196 21.22 3.61 8.84
CA THR A 196 21.63 4.59 7.82
C THR A 196 21.10 4.15 6.46
N ILE A 197 20.49 5.08 5.72
CA ILE A 197 19.98 4.84 4.38
C ILE A 197 21.09 5.05 3.36
N ASP A 198 21.26 4.10 2.45
CA ASP A 198 22.12 4.21 1.29
C ASP A 198 21.27 4.64 0.07
N GLY A 199 21.68 5.72 -0.59
CA GLY A 199 20.96 6.30 -1.70
C GLY A 199 19.74 7.14 -1.29
N GLU A 200 18.86 7.42 -2.24
CA GLU A 200 17.64 8.20 -2.01
C GLU A 200 16.52 7.32 -1.43
N LEU A 201 15.83 7.82 -0.42
CA LEU A 201 14.69 7.12 0.17
C LEU A 201 13.42 7.32 -0.67
N VAL A 202 13.08 6.32 -1.49
CA VAL A 202 11.84 6.31 -2.26
C VAL A 202 10.61 6.07 -1.37
N SER A 203 9.46 6.60 -1.78
CA SER A 203 8.20 6.39 -1.06
C SER A 203 8.28 6.79 0.43
N ARG A 204 8.99 7.86 0.74
CA ARG A 204 9.23 8.39 2.09
C ARG A 204 7.96 8.51 2.95
N PRO A 205 6.81 8.95 2.43
CA PRO A 205 5.59 9.06 3.24
C PRO A 205 5.14 7.74 3.89
N TYR A 206 5.47 6.60 3.30
CA TYR A 206 5.16 5.30 3.93
C TYR A 206 6.06 4.98 5.14
N VAL A 207 7.28 5.54 5.18
CA VAL A 207 8.13 5.49 6.38
C VAL A 207 7.56 6.41 7.44
N ASP A 208 7.08 7.60 7.07
CA ASP A 208 6.44 8.54 7.99
C ASP A 208 5.18 7.94 8.64
N ILE A 209 4.34 7.20 7.88
CA ILE A 209 3.26 6.38 8.46
C ILE A 209 3.81 5.41 9.53
N THR A 210 4.90 4.71 9.22
CA THR A 210 5.51 3.75 10.14
C THR A 210 5.96 4.42 11.44
N LEU A 211 6.69 5.53 11.35
CA LEU A 211 7.16 6.28 12.51
C LEU A 211 6.02 6.84 13.36
N ASN A 212 4.98 7.37 12.71
CA ASN A 212 3.78 7.86 13.39
C ASN A 212 3.10 6.75 14.20
N LEU A 213 2.91 5.59 13.58
CA LEU A 213 2.28 4.44 14.24
C LEU A 213 3.17 3.87 15.37
N MET A 214 4.48 3.74 15.15
CA MET A 214 5.41 3.31 16.21
C MET A 214 5.32 4.23 17.43
N ARG A 215 5.27 5.55 17.23
CA ARG A 215 5.10 6.53 18.30
C ARG A 215 3.77 6.35 19.05
N ARG A 216 2.66 6.09 18.34
CA ARG A 216 1.36 5.79 18.98
C ARG A 216 1.40 4.53 19.84
N PHE A 217 2.28 3.59 19.52
CA PHE A 217 2.55 2.38 20.33
C PHE A 217 3.72 2.56 21.32
N GLY A 218 4.16 3.79 21.59
CA GLY A 218 5.13 4.11 22.63
C GLY A 218 6.61 3.96 22.22
N VAL A 219 6.92 3.81 20.93
CA VAL A 219 8.29 3.77 20.42
C VAL A 219 8.56 5.02 19.58
N ASP A 220 9.44 5.88 20.07
CA ASP A 220 9.81 7.13 19.38
C ASP A 220 11.19 6.98 18.72
N VAL A 221 11.20 6.94 17.40
CA VAL A 221 12.40 6.82 16.58
C VAL A 221 12.92 8.19 16.24
N ALA A 222 14.14 8.51 16.68
CA ALA A 222 14.78 9.77 16.32
C ALA A 222 15.24 9.74 14.86
N ARG A 223 15.08 10.88 14.18
CA ARG A 223 15.52 11.07 12.80
C ARG A 223 16.58 12.17 12.76
N ASP A 224 17.80 11.80 12.37
CA ASP A 224 18.93 12.70 12.26
C ASP A 224 19.20 12.96 10.77
N GLY A 225 18.85 14.17 10.31
CA GLY A 225 18.90 14.49 8.88
C GLY A 225 17.86 13.78 8.04
N GLY A 226 18.20 13.46 6.79
CA GLY A 226 17.29 12.79 5.84
C GLY A 226 17.44 11.29 5.76
N ASP A 227 18.57 10.76 6.21
CA ASP A 227 19.09 9.43 5.88
C ASP A 227 19.41 8.56 7.11
N ARG A 228 19.22 9.06 8.34
CA ARG A 228 19.57 8.33 9.55
C ARG A 228 18.40 8.23 10.51
N PHE A 229 18.17 7.01 11.03
CA PHE A 229 17.13 6.71 12.02
C PHE A 229 17.77 6.03 13.22
N ARG A 230 17.44 6.48 14.42
CA ARG A 230 17.93 5.89 15.67
C ARG A 230 16.75 5.39 16.49
N VAL A 231 16.71 4.06 16.68
CA VAL A 231 15.74 3.39 17.56
C VAL A 231 16.38 3.29 18.95
N PRO A 232 15.81 3.95 19.97
CA PRO A 232 16.43 3.99 21.30
C PRO A 232 16.35 2.64 22.04
N ALA A 233 17.28 2.43 22.97
CA ALA A 233 17.26 1.27 23.90
C ALA A 233 16.09 1.37 24.87
N GLY A 234 15.65 0.19 25.38
CA GLY A 234 14.67 0.09 26.47
C GLY A 234 13.23 0.45 26.10
N GLN A 235 12.96 0.80 24.85
CA GLN A 235 11.61 1.01 24.37
C GLN A 235 11.01 -0.30 23.85
N GLY A 236 9.73 -0.51 24.17
CA GLY A 236 8.93 -1.63 23.68
C GLY A 236 7.50 -1.18 23.40
N TYR A 237 6.82 -1.89 22.54
CA TYR A 237 5.46 -1.52 22.16
C TYR A 237 4.49 -1.68 23.32
N VAL A 238 3.63 -0.67 23.50
CA VAL A 238 2.54 -0.63 24.48
C VAL A 238 1.26 -0.28 23.74
N SER A 239 0.19 -1.01 24.05
CA SER A 239 -1.11 -0.74 23.45
C SER A 239 -1.58 0.68 23.76
N PRO A 240 -2.05 1.46 22.76
CA PRO A 240 -2.70 2.74 22.98
C PRO A 240 -4.16 2.61 23.46
N GLY A 241 -4.64 1.39 23.75
CA GLY A 241 -6.03 1.09 24.02
C GLY A 241 -6.82 0.95 22.73
N THR A 242 -7.35 2.05 22.19
CA THR A 242 -8.08 2.07 20.91
C THR A 242 -7.33 2.90 19.87
N LEU A 243 -7.26 2.37 18.65
CA LEU A 243 -6.69 3.07 17.50
C LEU A 243 -7.61 2.95 16.29
N ALA A 244 -8.03 4.09 15.74
CA ALA A 244 -8.80 4.14 14.51
C ALA A 244 -7.85 4.12 13.29
N VAL A 245 -8.17 3.26 12.32
CA VAL A 245 -7.51 3.18 11.02
C VAL A 245 -8.19 4.19 10.10
N GLU A 246 -7.40 5.09 9.50
CA GLU A 246 -7.92 6.03 8.50
C GLU A 246 -8.39 5.31 7.24
N GLY A 247 -9.30 5.94 6.48
CA GLY A 247 -9.65 5.49 5.14
C GLY A 247 -8.44 5.50 4.19
N ASP A 248 -8.45 4.63 3.18
CA ASP A 248 -7.31 4.48 2.26
C ASP A 248 -7.18 5.66 1.30
N ALA A 249 -6.15 6.50 1.49
CA ALA A 249 -5.87 7.64 0.63
C ALA A 249 -5.51 7.24 -0.82
N SER A 250 -4.87 6.08 -1.02
CA SER A 250 -4.68 5.56 -2.38
C SER A 250 -6.03 5.19 -3.02
N GLY A 251 -6.94 4.58 -2.24
CA GLY A 251 -8.31 4.27 -2.65
C GLY A 251 -9.13 5.53 -2.97
N ALA A 252 -8.89 6.62 -2.24
CA ALA A 252 -9.51 7.92 -2.49
C ALA A 252 -9.25 8.43 -3.92
N SER A 253 -8.07 8.17 -4.48
CA SER A 253 -7.64 8.69 -5.78
C SER A 253 -8.61 8.36 -6.91
N TYR A 254 -9.17 7.16 -6.92
CA TYR A 254 -10.11 6.71 -7.96
C TYR A 254 -11.41 7.52 -7.96
N PHE A 255 -11.96 7.79 -6.78
CA PHE A 255 -13.23 8.52 -6.64
C PHE A 255 -13.05 10.02 -6.81
N LEU A 256 -11.92 10.58 -6.37
CA LEU A 256 -11.59 11.98 -6.63
C LEU A 256 -11.36 12.22 -8.13
N ALA A 257 -10.68 11.29 -8.81
CA ALA A 257 -10.56 11.33 -10.27
C ALA A 257 -11.93 11.18 -10.94
N ALA A 258 -12.80 10.27 -10.50
CA ALA A 258 -14.16 10.14 -11.01
C ALA A 258 -14.94 11.47 -10.90
N GLY A 259 -14.83 12.16 -9.75
CA GLY A 259 -15.45 13.50 -9.56
C GLY A 259 -14.91 14.55 -10.55
N ALA A 260 -13.59 14.57 -10.74
CA ALA A 260 -12.97 15.50 -11.70
C ALA A 260 -13.34 15.21 -13.15
N LEU A 261 -13.49 13.94 -13.53
CA LEU A 261 -13.80 13.50 -14.91
C LEU A 261 -15.31 13.55 -15.20
N GLY A 262 -16.16 13.17 -14.24
CA GLY A 262 -17.60 13.06 -14.39
C GLY A 262 -18.40 14.28 -13.89
N GLY A 263 -17.76 15.43 -13.69
CA GLY A 263 -18.41 16.68 -13.27
C GLY A 263 -18.47 16.88 -11.75
N GLY A 264 -18.71 15.86 -10.97
CA GLY A 264 -18.77 15.90 -9.51
C GLY A 264 -19.97 16.69 -8.95
N PRO A 265 -20.00 16.95 -7.62
CA PRO A 265 -18.95 16.61 -6.65
C PRO A 265 -18.96 15.14 -6.24
N VAL A 266 -17.78 14.53 -6.15
CA VAL A 266 -17.59 13.26 -5.45
C VAL A 266 -16.77 13.51 -4.19
N ARG A 267 -17.35 13.13 -3.05
CA ARG A 267 -16.72 13.23 -1.74
C ARG A 267 -16.32 11.86 -1.23
N VAL A 268 -15.10 11.73 -0.77
CA VAL A 268 -14.62 10.56 -0.02
C VAL A 268 -14.54 10.91 1.46
N THR A 269 -14.91 9.96 2.35
CA THR A 269 -14.83 10.12 3.81
C THR A 269 -13.91 9.10 4.44
N GLY A 270 -13.40 9.39 5.64
CA GLY A 270 -12.43 8.57 6.37
C GLY A 270 -10.99 8.98 6.13
N VAL A 271 -10.73 9.95 5.26
CA VAL A 271 -9.42 10.56 5.03
C VAL A 271 -9.60 12.05 4.75
N GLY A 272 -8.74 12.88 5.29
CA GLY A 272 -8.87 14.33 5.15
C GLY A 272 -7.53 15.05 5.21
N ARG A 273 -7.59 16.35 5.56
CA ARG A 273 -6.45 17.26 5.55
C ARG A 273 -5.29 16.78 6.43
N ASP A 274 -5.58 16.20 7.60
CA ASP A 274 -4.60 15.85 8.61
C ASP A 274 -4.20 14.36 8.56
N SER A 275 -4.47 13.69 7.45
CA SER A 275 -4.08 12.29 7.24
C SER A 275 -2.57 12.09 7.32
N ILE A 276 -2.17 10.99 7.96
CA ILE A 276 -0.75 10.56 7.97
C ILE A 276 -0.31 9.90 6.66
N GLN A 277 -1.20 9.74 5.69
CA GLN A 277 -0.95 9.07 4.42
C GLN A 277 -0.49 10.06 3.35
N GLY A 278 0.70 9.83 2.78
CA GLY A 278 1.25 10.69 1.72
C GLY A 278 0.40 10.75 0.46
N ASP A 279 -0.35 9.69 0.16
CA ASP A 279 -1.20 9.62 -1.04
C ASP A 279 -2.34 10.67 -1.05
N VAL A 280 -2.61 11.35 0.07
CA VAL A 280 -3.47 12.54 0.10
C VAL A 280 -2.97 13.65 -0.85
N ALA A 281 -1.65 13.69 -1.11
CA ALA A 281 -1.08 14.64 -2.06
C ALA A 281 -1.58 14.44 -3.52
N PHE A 282 -2.16 13.28 -3.85
CA PHE A 282 -2.89 13.09 -5.11
C PHE A 282 -3.97 14.14 -5.33
N ALA A 283 -4.75 14.45 -4.29
CA ALA A 283 -5.83 15.44 -4.38
C ALA A 283 -5.29 16.85 -4.69
N ALA A 284 -4.15 17.22 -4.08
CA ALA A 284 -3.49 18.49 -4.38
C ALA A 284 -2.91 18.51 -5.82
N GLU A 285 -2.40 17.38 -6.30
CA GLU A 285 -1.92 17.29 -7.69
C GLU A 285 -3.08 17.37 -8.69
N LEU A 286 -4.20 16.71 -8.41
CA LEU A 286 -5.41 16.80 -9.23
C LEU A 286 -5.92 18.24 -9.30
N ALA A 287 -5.86 18.99 -8.20
CA ALA A 287 -6.20 20.42 -8.16
C ALA A 287 -5.24 21.26 -9.04
N ARG A 288 -3.92 21.01 -8.96
CA ARG A 288 -2.93 21.69 -9.82
C ARG A 288 -3.19 21.43 -11.31
N ARG A 289 -3.79 20.30 -11.64
CA ARG A 289 -4.16 19.93 -13.03
C ARG A 289 -5.50 20.51 -13.47
N GLY A 290 -6.22 21.21 -12.61
CA GLY A 290 -7.42 21.96 -12.99
C GLY A 290 -8.74 21.48 -12.39
N ALA A 291 -8.76 20.44 -11.56
CA ALA A 291 -9.94 20.05 -10.80
C ALA A 291 -10.23 21.04 -9.65
N ASP A 292 -11.50 21.22 -9.26
CA ASP A 292 -11.88 21.91 -8.03
C ASP A 292 -11.88 20.87 -6.88
N VAL A 293 -10.92 21.02 -5.98
CA VAL A 293 -10.71 20.08 -4.85
C VAL A 293 -10.84 20.81 -3.52
N ARG A 294 -11.57 20.21 -2.59
CA ARG A 294 -11.80 20.72 -1.23
C ARG A 294 -11.43 19.70 -0.18
N PHE A 295 -10.87 20.18 0.93
CA PHE A 295 -10.43 19.35 2.06
C PHE A 295 -11.20 19.70 3.32
N GLY A 296 -11.73 18.69 3.99
CA GLY A 296 -12.20 18.75 5.38
C GLY A 296 -11.28 18.00 6.34
N PRO A 297 -11.66 17.91 7.62
CA PRO A 297 -10.85 17.19 8.60
C PRO A 297 -10.78 15.67 8.33
N ASP A 298 -11.87 15.07 7.85
CA ASP A 298 -12.04 13.62 7.61
C ASP A 298 -12.62 13.29 6.22
N TRP A 299 -12.62 14.27 5.29
CA TRP A 299 -13.10 14.09 3.93
C TRP A 299 -12.31 14.92 2.92
N ILE A 300 -12.34 14.46 1.67
CA ILE A 300 -11.85 15.19 0.50
C ILE A 300 -12.93 15.12 -0.58
N GLU A 301 -13.13 16.20 -1.32
CA GLU A 301 -14.12 16.32 -2.39
C GLU A 301 -13.47 16.84 -3.66
N ALA A 302 -13.80 16.24 -4.79
CA ALA A 302 -13.36 16.72 -6.11
C ALA A 302 -14.54 16.83 -7.08
N ARG A 303 -14.45 17.84 -7.97
CA ARG A 303 -15.34 18.02 -9.12
C ARG A 303 -14.55 18.56 -10.29
N ALA A 304 -15.17 18.55 -11.46
CA ALA A 304 -14.62 19.22 -12.61
C ALA A 304 -14.42 20.71 -12.32
N GLY A 305 -13.29 21.21 -12.74
CA GLY A 305 -12.94 22.63 -12.68
C GLY A 305 -12.68 23.16 -14.08
N SER A 306 -11.44 23.52 -14.38
CA SER A 306 -10.99 23.82 -15.74
C SER A 306 -10.65 22.53 -16.49
N ARG A 307 -10.22 22.66 -17.75
CA ARG A 307 -9.67 21.55 -18.52
C ARG A 307 -8.44 21.00 -17.80
N LEU A 308 -8.33 19.67 -17.74
CA LEU A 308 -7.19 19.02 -17.09
C LEU A 308 -5.91 19.26 -17.88
N ALA A 309 -4.91 19.83 -17.23
CA ALA A 309 -3.62 20.15 -17.83
C ALA A 309 -2.66 18.96 -17.80
N GLY A 310 -1.95 18.73 -18.92
CA GLY A 310 -0.81 17.83 -18.98
C GLY A 310 0.43 18.39 -18.28
N GLY A 311 1.59 17.78 -18.51
CA GLY A 311 2.90 18.19 -17.99
C GLY A 311 3.56 17.15 -17.09
N THR A 312 4.70 17.52 -16.51
CA THR A 312 5.49 16.58 -15.67
C THR A 312 4.99 16.56 -14.23
N ILE A 313 4.93 15.37 -13.63
CA ILE A 313 4.51 15.11 -12.25
C ILE A 313 5.57 14.24 -11.57
N ASP A 314 6.15 14.74 -10.49
CA ASP A 314 6.96 13.93 -9.59
C ASP A 314 6.06 13.08 -8.68
N CYS A 315 6.16 11.76 -8.82
CA CYS A 315 5.32 10.79 -8.13
C CYS A 315 6.03 10.05 -6.99
N VAL A 316 7.24 10.45 -6.61
CA VAL A 316 8.02 9.79 -5.53
C VAL A 316 7.23 9.71 -4.23
N ALA A 317 6.42 10.73 -3.89
CA ALA A 317 5.62 10.79 -2.68
C ALA A 317 4.29 10.03 -2.76
N ILE A 318 3.77 9.77 -3.97
CA ILE A 318 2.44 9.18 -4.21
C ILE A 318 2.49 7.97 -5.15
N PRO A 319 3.46 7.04 -5.00
CA PRO A 319 3.73 6.03 -6.03
C PRO A 319 2.53 5.11 -6.31
N ASP A 320 1.65 4.90 -5.35
CA ASP A 320 0.48 4.04 -5.54
C ASP A 320 -0.70 4.81 -6.17
N ALA A 321 -0.94 6.06 -5.78
CA ALA A 321 -1.98 6.91 -6.36
C ALA A 321 -1.61 7.44 -7.76
N ALA A 322 -0.32 7.48 -8.11
CA ALA A 322 0.17 7.89 -9.42
C ALA A 322 -0.39 7.05 -10.58
N MET A 323 -0.75 5.79 -10.35
CA MET A 323 -1.41 4.98 -11.38
C MET A 323 -2.76 5.59 -11.82
N THR A 324 -3.48 6.21 -10.89
CA THR A 324 -4.70 6.96 -11.22
C THR A 324 -4.40 8.17 -12.09
N LEU A 325 -3.28 8.90 -11.82
CA LEU A 325 -2.86 10.03 -12.66
C LEU A 325 -2.52 9.60 -14.09
N ALA A 326 -1.95 8.41 -14.29
CA ALA A 326 -1.67 7.89 -15.62
C ALA A 326 -2.96 7.68 -16.45
N VAL A 327 -4.05 7.26 -15.81
CA VAL A 327 -5.35 7.14 -16.49
C VAL A 327 -6.02 8.51 -16.64
N VAL A 328 -5.92 9.41 -15.66
CA VAL A 328 -6.40 10.80 -15.77
C VAL A 328 -5.72 11.53 -16.94
N ALA A 329 -4.46 11.22 -17.24
CA ALA A 329 -3.72 11.77 -18.38
C ALA A 329 -4.39 11.52 -19.74
N LEU A 330 -5.23 10.48 -19.88
CA LEU A 330 -6.03 10.26 -21.09
C LEU A 330 -6.99 11.41 -21.40
N PHE A 331 -7.37 12.19 -20.39
CA PHE A 331 -8.34 13.30 -20.46
C PHE A 331 -7.67 14.67 -20.42
N ALA A 332 -6.33 14.72 -20.38
CA ALA A 332 -5.58 15.95 -20.32
C ALA A 332 -5.53 16.65 -21.71
N ASP A 333 -5.17 17.93 -21.70
CA ASP A 333 -5.04 18.74 -22.94
C ASP A 333 -3.67 18.60 -23.61
N ALA A 334 -2.69 17.99 -22.93
CA ALA A 334 -1.32 17.79 -23.39
C ALA A 334 -0.72 16.50 -22.80
N PRO A 335 0.43 16.02 -23.31
CA PRO A 335 1.12 14.88 -22.74
C PRO A 335 1.43 15.06 -21.25
N THR A 336 1.30 13.98 -20.50
CA THR A 336 1.61 13.93 -19.07
C THR A 336 2.73 12.93 -18.82
N THR A 337 3.80 13.38 -18.17
CA THR A 337 4.95 12.55 -17.78
C THR A 337 4.94 12.33 -16.28
N LEU A 338 4.88 11.08 -15.84
CA LEU A 338 5.04 10.67 -14.46
C LEU A 338 6.49 10.26 -14.24
N THR A 339 7.17 10.84 -13.27
CA THR A 339 8.56 10.53 -12.91
C THR A 339 8.64 9.98 -11.48
N GLY A 340 9.79 9.38 -11.11
CA GLY A 340 10.01 8.84 -9.78
C GLY A 340 9.19 7.58 -9.49
N ILE A 341 8.81 6.82 -10.51
CA ILE A 341 8.00 5.61 -10.41
C ILE A 341 8.80 4.31 -10.58
N GLY A 342 10.12 4.34 -10.46
CA GLY A 342 10.99 3.17 -10.62
C GLY A 342 10.59 1.99 -9.73
N SER A 343 10.08 2.26 -8.51
CA SER A 343 9.56 1.23 -7.61
C SER A 343 8.39 0.42 -8.19
N TRP A 344 7.70 0.88 -9.24
CA TRP A 344 6.61 0.17 -9.91
C TRP A 344 7.06 -1.16 -10.54
N ARG A 345 8.34 -1.28 -10.94
CA ARG A 345 8.89 -2.48 -11.55
C ARG A 345 8.83 -3.73 -10.64
N VAL A 346 8.86 -3.53 -9.32
CA VAL A 346 8.96 -4.59 -8.31
C VAL A 346 7.71 -4.73 -7.43
N LYS A 347 6.58 -4.15 -7.85
CA LYS A 347 5.29 -4.25 -7.17
C LYS A 347 4.54 -5.56 -7.51
N GLU A 348 3.22 -5.55 -7.42
CA GLU A 348 2.35 -6.68 -7.73
C GLU A 348 2.58 -7.20 -9.15
N THR A 349 2.82 -6.29 -10.07
CA THR A 349 3.32 -6.55 -11.43
C THR A 349 4.43 -5.53 -11.75
N ASP A 350 5.06 -5.63 -12.93
CA ASP A 350 5.77 -4.48 -13.51
C ASP A 350 4.72 -3.46 -13.98
N ARG A 351 4.40 -2.51 -13.09
CA ARG A 351 3.34 -1.52 -13.32
C ARG A 351 3.65 -0.56 -14.45
N ILE A 352 4.92 -0.26 -14.74
CA ILE A 352 5.27 0.60 -15.87
C ILE A 352 4.88 -0.10 -17.16
N ALA A 353 5.34 -1.33 -17.35
CA ALA A 353 5.03 -2.10 -18.55
C ALA A 353 3.51 -2.40 -18.68
N ALA A 354 2.85 -2.76 -17.58
CA ALA A 354 1.42 -3.05 -17.57
C ALA A 354 0.59 -1.79 -17.91
N MET A 355 0.85 -0.65 -17.26
CA MET A 355 0.16 0.62 -17.55
C MET A 355 0.37 1.05 -19.01
N ALA A 356 1.60 0.97 -19.51
CA ALA A 356 1.89 1.34 -20.89
C ALA A 356 1.13 0.44 -21.89
N ALA A 357 1.11 -0.87 -21.65
CA ALA A 357 0.37 -1.80 -22.50
C ALA A 357 -1.14 -1.49 -22.53
N GLU A 358 -1.74 -1.29 -21.35
CA GLU A 358 -3.19 -1.11 -21.26
C GLU A 358 -3.63 0.30 -21.70
N LEU A 359 -2.83 1.35 -21.47
CA LEU A 359 -3.09 2.69 -21.98
C LEU A 359 -3.06 2.74 -23.52
N ARG A 360 -2.15 1.99 -24.16
CA ARG A 360 -2.11 1.86 -25.62
C ARG A 360 -3.38 1.22 -26.19
N LYS A 361 -3.98 0.24 -25.47
CA LYS A 361 -5.23 -0.39 -25.91
C LYS A 361 -6.41 0.57 -25.98
N VAL A 362 -6.46 1.56 -25.11
CA VAL A 362 -7.51 2.59 -25.11
C VAL A 362 -7.22 3.76 -26.04
N GLY A 363 -6.13 3.68 -26.82
CA GLY A 363 -5.79 4.60 -27.89
C GLY A 363 -4.69 5.60 -27.59
N ALA A 364 -4.10 5.63 -26.38
CA ALA A 364 -3.03 6.54 -26.04
C ALA A 364 -1.70 6.19 -26.74
N THR A 365 -0.89 7.21 -27.04
CA THR A 365 0.54 7.00 -27.31
C THR A 365 1.28 7.04 -25.98
N VAL A 366 2.13 6.03 -25.74
CA VAL A 366 2.83 5.90 -24.47
C VAL A 366 4.30 5.62 -24.68
N ASP A 367 5.14 6.46 -24.08
CA ASP A 367 6.58 6.25 -23.96
C ASP A 367 6.91 5.90 -22.52
N GLU A 368 7.87 5.00 -22.32
CA GLU A 368 8.24 4.51 -21.00
C GLU A 368 9.75 4.34 -20.83
N GLY A 369 10.23 4.52 -19.60
CA GLY A 369 11.62 4.32 -19.21
C GLY A 369 11.76 3.54 -17.92
N PRO A 370 12.96 3.51 -17.32
CA PRO A 370 13.18 2.72 -16.10
C PRO A 370 12.34 3.20 -14.91
N ASP A 371 12.08 4.51 -14.81
CA ASP A 371 11.44 5.17 -13.68
C ASP A 371 10.42 6.26 -14.07
N TRP A 372 9.98 6.28 -15.33
CA TRP A 372 9.02 7.25 -15.84
C TRP A 372 8.08 6.65 -16.88
N LEU A 373 6.95 7.33 -17.09
CA LEU A 373 5.92 7.01 -18.08
C LEU A 373 5.37 8.31 -18.63
N THR A 374 5.36 8.48 -19.96
CA THR A 374 4.69 9.60 -20.63
C THR A 374 3.46 9.11 -21.36
N VAL A 375 2.31 9.70 -21.05
CA VAL A 375 1.01 9.41 -21.69
C VAL A 375 0.62 10.60 -22.55
N THR A 376 0.54 10.40 -23.85
CA THR A 376 -0.05 11.36 -24.79
C THR A 376 -1.51 10.99 -25.02
N PRO A 377 -2.46 11.88 -24.65
CA PRO A 377 -3.89 11.60 -24.77
C PRO A 377 -4.26 11.34 -26.22
N PRO A 378 -5.15 10.36 -26.50
CA PRO A 378 -5.62 10.11 -27.87
C PRO A 378 -6.64 11.16 -28.31
N ALA A 379 -6.80 11.33 -29.58
CA ALA A 379 -7.90 12.14 -30.14
C ALA A 379 -9.29 11.60 -29.72
N ARG A 380 -9.37 10.28 -29.50
CA ARG A 380 -10.56 9.56 -29.00
C ARG A 380 -10.15 8.35 -28.22
N ILE A 381 -10.66 8.23 -27.00
CA ILE A 381 -10.53 7.02 -26.18
C ILE A 381 -11.47 5.95 -26.78
N VAL A 382 -10.99 4.70 -26.85
CA VAL A 382 -11.74 3.57 -27.43
C VAL A 382 -11.98 2.48 -26.37
N HIS A 383 -13.01 1.67 -26.60
CA HIS A 383 -13.28 0.48 -25.78
C HIS A 383 -12.09 -0.49 -25.84
N ALA A 384 -11.75 -1.05 -24.67
CA ALA A 384 -10.77 -2.13 -24.57
C ALA A 384 -11.11 -3.11 -23.45
N THR A 385 -10.57 -4.32 -23.56
CA THR A 385 -10.47 -5.25 -22.44
C THR A 385 -9.12 -5.10 -21.78
N ILE A 386 -9.15 -4.71 -20.51
CA ILE A 386 -8.00 -4.38 -19.67
C ILE A 386 -7.56 -5.62 -18.92
N ALA A 387 -6.36 -6.07 -19.14
CA ALA A 387 -5.70 -7.08 -18.33
C ALA A 387 -5.25 -6.46 -17.00
N THR A 388 -5.55 -7.12 -15.89
CA THR A 388 -5.22 -6.59 -14.55
C THR A 388 -3.87 -7.08 -14.01
N TYR A 389 -3.31 -8.13 -14.57
CA TYR A 389 -2.02 -8.71 -14.13
C TYR A 389 -2.02 -9.05 -12.62
N ASP A 390 -3.19 -9.50 -12.10
CA ASP A 390 -3.41 -9.73 -10.66
C ASP A 390 -3.09 -8.49 -9.78
N ASP A 391 -3.17 -7.29 -10.37
CA ASP A 391 -2.97 -6.02 -9.66
C ASP A 391 -4.29 -5.24 -9.56
N HIS A 392 -4.78 -5.13 -8.34
CA HIS A 392 -6.01 -4.42 -8.00
C HIS A 392 -6.04 -2.98 -8.51
N ARG A 393 -4.88 -2.29 -8.55
CA ARG A 393 -4.82 -0.89 -9.00
C ARG A 393 -5.04 -0.77 -10.50
N MET A 394 -4.62 -1.75 -11.29
CA MET A 394 -4.95 -1.82 -12.72
C MET A 394 -6.47 -1.81 -12.92
N ALA A 395 -7.18 -2.72 -12.23
CA ALA A 395 -8.63 -2.79 -12.31
C ALA A 395 -9.32 -1.46 -11.91
N MET A 396 -8.87 -0.87 -10.79
CA MET A 396 -9.52 0.32 -10.24
C MET A 396 -9.21 1.59 -11.04
N CYS A 397 -7.96 1.77 -11.52
CA CYS A 397 -7.61 2.92 -12.35
C CYS A 397 -8.34 2.88 -13.69
N PHE A 398 -8.28 1.76 -14.41
CA PHE A 398 -8.86 1.66 -15.74
C PHE A 398 -10.38 1.67 -15.75
N ALA A 399 -11.06 1.40 -14.64
CA ALA A 399 -12.50 1.61 -14.49
C ALA A 399 -12.92 3.07 -14.82
N LEU A 400 -12.01 4.02 -14.62
CA LEU A 400 -12.22 5.45 -14.93
C LEU A 400 -12.33 5.75 -16.42
N VAL A 401 -11.89 4.85 -17.31
CA VAL A 401 -12.04 4.97 -18.76
C VAL A 401 -13.52 5.10 -19.17
N ALA A 402 -14.43 4.54 -18.36
CA ALA A 402 -15.87 4.67 -18.56
C ALA A 402 -16.35 6.14 -18.68
N PHE A 403 -15.67 7.08 -18.01
CA PHE A 403 -15.98 8.52 -18.07
C PHE A 403 -15.61 9.19 -19.41
N ALA A 404 -14.97 8.46 -20.32
CA ALA A 404 -14.79 8.91 -21.70
C ALA A 404 -16.03 8.68 -22.59
N GLY A 405 -17.15 8.22 -22.03
CA GLY A 405 -18.35 7.88 -22.77
C GLY A 405 -18.23 6.58 -23.58
N VAL A 406 -17.29 5.71 -23.21
CA VAL A 406 -17.09 4.38 -23.82
C VAL A 406 -17.13 3.30 -22.74
N ALA A 407 -17.59 2.11 -23.11
CA ALA A 407 -17.51 0.97 -22.19
C ALA A 407 -16.05 0.57 -21.95
N VAL A 408 -15.74 -0.04 -20.82
CA VAL A 408 -14.46 -0.67 -20.54
C VAL A 408 -14.69 -2.04 -19.89
N THR A 409 -13.97 -3.05 -20.35
CA THR A 409 -14.05 -4.41 -19.79
C THR A 409 -12.80 -4.66 -18.93
N ILE A 410 -13.00 -5.05 -17.69
CA ILE A 410 -11.93 -5.41 -16.76
C ILE A 410 -11.84 -6.94 -16.70
N ASP A 411 -10.70 -7.46 -17.07
CA ASP A 411 -10.37 -8.89 -16.95
C ASP A 411 -9.91 -9.16 -15.52
N ASP A 412 -10.35 -10.28 -14.92
CA ASP A 412 -10.13 -10.60 -13.51
C ASP A 412 -10.43 -9.42 -12.54
N PRO A 413 -11.69 -8.96 -12.45
CA PRO A 413 -12.07 -7.90 -11.52
C PRO A 413 -11.93 -8.31 -10.04
N ALA A 414 -11.77 -9.60 -9.74
CA ALA A 414 -11.62 -10.14 -8.40
C ALA A 414 -10.34 -9.66 -7.69
N CYS A 415 -9.31 -9.25 -8.44
CA CYS A 415 -8.05 -8.73 -7.88
C CYS A 415 -8.26 -7.52 -6.94
N VAL A 416 -9.39 -6.79 -7.04
CA VAL A 416 -9.72 -5.67 -6.13
C VAL A 416 -9.89 -6.10 -4.67
N ARG A 417 -10.13 -7.42 -4.39
CA ARG A 417 -10.23 -7.95 -3.03
C ARG A 417 -8.99 -7.68 -2.19
N LYS A 418 -7.87 -7.45 -2.84
CA LYS A 418 -6.60 -7.15 -2.18
C LYS A 418 -6.66 -5.92 -1.28
N THR A 419 -7.41 -4.87 -1.69
CA THR A 419 -7.47 -3.61 -0.95
C THR A 419 -8.84 -2.96 -0.89
N PHE A 420 -9.76 -3.27 -1.82
CA PHE A 420 -11.08 -2.66 -1.85
C PHE A 420 -12.12 -3.65 -2.44
N PRO A 421 -12.54 -4.68 -1.69
CA PRO A 421 -13.47 -5.70 -2.20
C PRO A 421 -14.78 -5.13 -2.77
N GLY A 422 -15.27 -4.02 -2.21
CA GLY A 422 -16.50 -3.34 -2.64
C GLY A 422 -16.33 -2.29 -3.75
N TYR A 423 -15.16 -2.18 -4.39
CA TYR A 423 -14.81 -1.08 -5.29
C TYR A 423 -15.83 -0.84 -6.39
N PHE A 424 -16.20 -1.86 -7.17
CA PHE A 424 -17.11 -1.68 -8.30
C PHE A 424 -18.55 -1.31 -7.86
N SER A 425 -18.97 -1.75 -6.67
CA SER A 425 -20.26 -1.32 -6.09
C SER A 425 -20.19 0.15 -5.67
N ALA A 426 -19.10 0.57 -5.04
CA ALA A 426 -18.88 1.96 -4.67
C ALA A 426 -18.75 2.87 -5.90
N LEU A 427 -18.06 2.43 -6.96
CA LEU A 427 -17.98 3.21 -8.20
C LEU A 427 -19.36 3.39 -8.85
N ARG A 428 -20.16 2.32 -8.95
CA ARG A 428 -21.53 2.39 -9.50
C ARG A 428 -22.46 3.27 -8.68
N SER A 429 -22.24 3.41 -7.36
CA SER A 429 -23.09 4.26 -6.52
C SER A 429 -22.91 5.76 -6.79
N VAL A 430 -21.81 6.15 -7.45
CA VAL A 430 -21.49 7.55 -7.77
C VAL A 430 -21.38 7.81 -9.27
N ALA A 431 -21.28 6.79 -10.11
CA ALA A 431 -21.19 6.91 -11.57
C ALA A 431 -22.56 6.69 -12.22
N ALA A 432 -22.96 7.59 -13.15
CA ALA A 432 -24.23 7.54 -13.89
C ALA A 432 -24.03 7.83 -15.40
#